data_cb8ea462e4a9c273514691a699a89c09
#
_entry.id   cb8ea462e4a9c273514691a699a89c09
#
_cell.length_a   1.000
_cell.length_b   1.000
_cell.length_c   1.000
_cell.angle_alpha   90.00
_cell.angle_beta   90.00
_cell.angle_gamma   90.00
#
_symmetry.space_group_name_H-M   'P 1'
#
loop_
_entity.id
_entity.type
_entity.pdbx_description
1 polymer ?
#
loop_
_entity_poly.entity_id
_entity_poly.type
_entity_poly.pdbx_seq_one_letter_code
_entity_poly.pdbx_strand_id
1 'polypeptide(L)'
;MKKIFKIIAFIFFVPNILLAKSQFIQDGINLYNNKKFEEAKFKFEQDIIFNPKSEISYLFLAKIFNKQENKKLEEQNLNTVILLNPKNEEAIYNLVKLKLNSSDYKKSKELNKTLKSICSNFCSQSDELKTEIENLSKK
;
A
#
# COMPACT_ATOMS: atom_id res chain seq x y z
N MET A 1 30.66 -22.17 -33.56
CA MET A 1 30.15 -22.78 -32.30
C MET A 1 30.38 -21.96 -31.03
N LYS A 2 31.43 -21.13 -30.89
CA LYS A 2 31.72 -20.34 -29.67
C LYS A 2 30.74 -19.16 -29.41
N LYS A 3 30.05 -18.60 -30.42
CA LYS A 3 29.11 -17.49 -30.30
C LYS A 3 27.71 -17.90 -29.79
N ILE A 4 27.29 -19.11 -30.07
CA ILE A 4 25.97 -19.63 -29.64
C ILE A 4 25.99 -19.93 -28.14
N PHE A 5 27.13 -20.36 -27.57
CA PHE A 5 27.25 -20.68 -26.15
C PHE A 5 27.13 -19.42 -25.22
N LYS A 6 27.57 -18.24 -25.73
CA LYS A 6 27.45 -16.97 -24.96
C LYS A 6 26.01 -16.44 -24.89
N ILE A 7 25.19 -16.72 -25.90
CA ILE A 7 23.77 -16.31 -25.93
C ILE A 7 22.93 -17.19 -24.99
N ILE A 8 23.23 -18.48 -24.93
CA ILE A 8 22.52 -19.44 -24.06
C ILE A 8 22.79 -19.14 -22.56
N ALA A 9 24.01 -18.71 -22.20
CA ALA A 9 24.34 -18.35 -20.81
C ALA A 9 23.59 -17.11 -20.31
N PHE A 10 23.20 -16.19 -21.21
CA PHE A 10 22.48 -14.97 -20.83
C PHE A 10 20.99 -15.22 -20.61
N ILE A 11 20.39 -16.22 -21.27
CA ILE A 11 18.96 -16.55 -21.16
C ILE A 11 18.63 -17.22 -19.81
N PHE A 12 19.59 -17.88 -19.16
CA PHE A 12 19.37 -18.54 -17.87
C PHE A 12 19.41 -17.63 -16.63
N PHE A 13 19.84 -16.35 -16.79
CA PHE A 13 19.99 -15.44 -15.64
C PHE A 13 18.75 -14.56 -15.37
N VAL A 14 17.84 -14.43 -16.34
CA VAL A 14 16.66 -13.54 -16.23
C VAL A 14 15.50 -14.09 -15.40
N PRO A 15 15.19 -15.39 -15.35
CA PRO A 15 14.03 -15.90 -14.62
C PRO A 15 14.14 -15.81 -13.08
N ASN A 16 15.35 -15.79 -12.52
CA ASN A 16 15.53 -15.80 -11.06
C ASN A 16 15.13 -14.47 -10.38
N ILE A 17 15.24 -13.34 -11.06
CA ILE A 17 14.90 -12.02 -10.48
C ILE A 17 13.38 -11.84 -10.35
N LEU A 18 12.62 -12.32 -11.32
CA LEU A 18 11.15 -12.25 -11.31
C LEU A 18 10.53 -13.17 -10.24
N LEU A 19 11.09 -14.34 -10.01
CA LEU A 19 10.65 -15.25 -8.96
C LEU A 19 10.95 -14.72 -7.56
N ALA A 20 12.12 -14.11 -7.34
CA ALA A 20 12.48 -13.49 -6.06
C ALA A 20 11.55 -12.34 -5.68
N LYS A 21 11.13 -11.53 -6.66
CA LYS A 21 10.23 -10.39 -6.46
C LYS A 21 8.84 -10.80 -5.96
N SER A 22 8.24 -11.84 -6.53
CA SER A 22 6.94 -12.36 -6.06
C SER A 22 7.05 -13.02 -4.69
N GLN A 23 8.22 -13.59 -4.36
CA GLN A 23 8.46 -14.27 -3.09
C GLN A 23 8.47 -13.30 -1.91
N PHE A 24 9.14 -12.12 -2.01
CA PHE A 24 9.15 -11.13 -0.92
C PHE A 24 7.76 -10.64 -0.55
N ILE A 25 6.91 -10.37 -1.54
CA ILE A 25 5.51 -9.96 -1.31
C ILE A 25 4.74 -11.08 -0.60
N GLN A 26 4.85 -12.32 -1.09
CA GLN A 26 4.12 -13.45 -0.52
C GLN A 26 4.57 -13.75 0.91
N ASP A 27 5.87 -13.76 1.17
CA ASP A 27 6.44 -13.92 2.51
C ASP A 27 5.97 -12.79 3.44
N GLY A 28 6.01 -11.54 2.96
CA GLY A 28 5.57 -10.38 3.69
C GLY A 28 4.10 -10.45 4.09
N ILE A 29 3.22 -10.83 3.16
CA ILE A 29 1.78 -11.01 3.43
C ILE A 29 1.55 -12.13 4.47
N ASN A 30 2.26 -13.26 4.33
CA ASN A 30 2.16 -14.36 5.28
C ASN A 30 2.60 -13.94 6.69
N LEU A 31 3.73 -13.25 6.81
CA LEU A 31 4.23 -12.72 8.08
C LEU A 31 3.27 -11.69 8.68
N TYR A 32 2.70 -10.79 7.87
CA TYR A 32 1.71 -9.82 8.31
C TYR A 32 0.46 -10.49 8.89
N ASN A 33 -0.07 -11.50 8.21
CA ASN A 33 -1.23 -12.26 8.65
C ASN A 33 -0.96 -13.02 9.97
N ASN A 34 0.28 -13.44 10.18
CA ASN A 34 0.75 -14.04 11.43
C ASN A 34 1.14 -13.00 12.51
N LYS A 35 0.84 -11.70 12.31
CA LYS A 35 1.14 -10.59 13.23
C LYS A 35 2.64 -10.36 13.49
N LYS A 36 3.51 -10.90 12.65
CA LYS A 36 4.96 -10.70 12.69
C LYS A 36 5.34 -9.43 11.92
N PHE A 37 4.90 -8.28 12.43
CA PHE A 37 4.92 -7.01 11.69
C PHE A 37 6.33 -6.53 11.33
N GLU A 38 7.33 -6.69 12.20
CA GLU A 38 8.71 -6.29 11.90
C GLU A 38 9.33 -7.15 10.80
N GLU A 39 9.11 -8.47 10.85
CA GLU A 39 9.59 -9.38 9.80
C GLU A 39 8.86 -9.10 8.47
N ALA A 40 7.54 -8.85 8.51
CA ALA A 40 6.77 -8.48 7.34
C ALA A 40 7.26 -7.18 6.72
N LYS A 41 7.51 -6.15 7.54
CA LYS A 41 8.05 -4.86 7.12
C LYS A 41 9.36 -5.05 6.34
N PHE A 42 10.29 -5.82 6.89
CA PHE A 42 11.56 -6.12 6.23
C PHE A 42 11.36 -6.76 4.84
N LYS A 43 10.40 -7.67 4.70
CA LYS A 43 10.09 -8.30 3.41
C LYS A 43 9.53 -7.30 2.38
N PHE A 44 8.63 -6.41 2.78
CA PHE A 44 8.11 -5.38 1.90
C PHE A 44 9.17 -4.34 1.53
N GLU A 45 10.05 -3.97 2.45
CA GLU A 45 11.20 -3.10 2.17
C GLU A 45 12.18 -3.76 1.17
N GLN A 46 12.44 -5.07 1.30
CA GLN A 46 13.21 -5.83 0.31
C GLN A 46 12.55 -5.81 -1.08
N ASP A 47 11.22 -6.02 -1.15
CA ASP A 47 10.51 -5.95 -2.43
C ASP A 47 10.66 -4.58 -3.10
N ILE A 48 10.56 -3.49 -2.35
CA ILE A 48 10.69 -2.12 -2.87
C ILE A 48 12.08 -1.86 -3.47
N ILE A 49 13.15 -2.46 -2.94
CA ILE A 49 14.50 -2.35 -3.51
C ILE A 49 14.52 -2.87 -4.96
N PHE A 50 13.86 -4.00 -5.22
CA PHE A 50 13.80 -4.61 -6.55
C PHE A 50 12.65 -4.10 -7.39
N ASN A 51 11.60 -3.60 -6.74
CA ASN A 51 10.38 -3.10 -7.36
C ASN A 51 9.93 -1.78 -6.71
N PRO A 52 10.57 -0.64 -7.05
CA PRO A 52 10.22 0.67 -6.47
C PRO A 52 8.79 1.15 -6.75
N LYS A 53 8.06 0.47 -7.64
CA LYS A 53 6.65 0.73 -7.95
C LYS A 53 5.71 -0.34 -7.40
N SER A 54 6.12 -1.06 -6.37
CA SER A 54 5.31 -2.08 -5.70
C SER A 54 4.20 -1.45 -4.86
N GLU A 55 3.04 -1.23 -5.47
CA GLU A 55 1.85 -0.72 -4.79
C GLU A 55 1.48 -1.55 -3.55
N ILE A 56 1.57 -2.88 -3.69
CA ILE A 56 1.26 -3.82 -2.60
C ILE A 56 2.18 -3.61 -1.41
N SER A 57 3.50 -3.50 -1.63
CA SER A 57 4.46 -3.35 -0.54
C SER A 57 4.28 -2.04 0.21
N TYR A 58 4.06 -0.92 -0.49
CA TYR A 58 3.74 0.34 0.16
C TYR A 58 2.42 0.28 0.94
N LEU A 59 1.39 -0.38 0.40
CA LEU A 59 0.11 -0.51 1.11
C LEU A 59 0.27 -1.32 2.41
N PHE A 60 1.00 -2.43 2.38
CA PHE A 60 1.25 -3.21 3.58
C PHE A 60 2.17 -2.49 4.58
N LEU A 61 3.17 -1.74 4.11
CA LEU A 61 3.97 -0.88 4.99
C LEU A 61 3.09 0.16 5.69
N ALA A 62 2.17 0.81 4.97
CA ALA A 62 1.23 1.74 5.58
C ALA A 62 0.38 1.06 6.68
N LYS A 63 -0.14 -0.15 6.42
CA LYS A 63 -0.88 -0.93 7.42
C LYS A 63 -0.05 -1.29 8.64
N ILE A 64 1.24 -1.61 8.45
CA ILE A 64 2.17 -1.89 9.55
C ILE A 64 2.40 -0.63 10.37
N PHE A 65 2.69 0.51 9.73
CA PHE A 65 2.90 1.78 10.42
C PHE A 65 1.64 2.27 11.15
N ASN A 66 0.44 1.98 10.63
CA ASN A 66 -0.80 2.20 11.35
C ASN A 66 -0.84 1.39 12.67
N LYS A 67 -0.45 0.11 12.64
CA LYS A 67 -0.36 -0.73 13.86
C LYS A 67 0.68 -0.23 14.86
N GLN A 68 1.72 0.43 14.38
CA GLN A 68 2.78 1.04 15.19
C GLN A 68 2.47 2.48 15.62
N GLU A 69 1.28 2.99 15.27
CA GLU A 69 0.84 4.37 15.52
C GLU A 69 1.78 5.44 14.91
N ASN A 70 2.58 5.05 13.92
CA ASN A 70 3.48 5.96 13.21
C ASN A 70 2.74 6.65 12.06
N LYS A 71 1.93 7.66 12.42
CA LYS A 71 1.08 8.40 11.49
C LYS A 71 1.85 9.01 10.32
N LYS A 72 3.09 9.45 10.53
CA LYS A 72 3.91 10.07 9.49
C LYS A 72 4.29 9.06 8.41
N LEU A 73 4.81 7.90 8.80
CA LEU A 73 5.21 6.86 7.84
C LEU A 73 3.99 6.19 7.20
N GLU A 74 2.89 6.03 7.94
CA GLU A 74 1.61 5.59 7.38
C GLU A 74 1.17 6.52 6.25
N GLU A 75 1.11 7.82 6.48
CA GLU A 75 0.71 8.81 5.48
C GLU A 75 1.62 8.82 4.25
N GLN A 76 2.94 8.74 4.46
CA GLN A 76 3.90 8.71 3.36
C GLN A 76 3.69 7.51 2.44
N ASN A 77 3.49 6.34 3.02
CA ASN A 77 3.28 5.12 2.25
C ASN A 77 1.92 5.14 1.53
N LEU A 78 0.84 5.59 2.19
CA LEU A 78 -0.48 5.74 1.56
C LEU A 78 -0.44 6.72 0.38
N ASN A 79 0.23 7.85 0.53
CA ASN A 79 0.40 8.81 -0.56
C ASN A 79 1.20 8.21 -1.72
N THR A 80 2.20 7.38 -1.44
CA THR A 80 2.95 6.67 -2.49
C THR A 80 2.04 5.70 -3.24
N VAL A 81 1.19 4.93 -2.55
CA VAL A 81 0.21 4.05 -3.20
C VAL A 81 -0.71 4.84 -4.11
N ILE A 82 -1.27 5.96 -3.63
CA ILE A 82 -2.20 6.80 -4.40
C ILE A 82 -1.50 7.45 -5.61
N LEU A 83 -0.22 7.80 -5.48
CA LEU A 83 0.59 8.30 -6.59
C LEU A 83 0.80 7.23 -7.66
N LEU A 84 1.04 5.97 -7.26
CA LEU A 84 1.23 4.84 -8.17
C LEU A 84 -0.09 4.38 -8.80
N ASN A 85 -1.16 4.38 -8.01
CA ASN A 85 -2.51 3.99 -8.42
C ASN A 85 -3.56 4.92 -7.79
N PRO A 86 -3.97 5.99 -8.49
CA PRO A 86 -4.98 6.93 -7.99
C PRO A 86 -6.38 6.32 -7.78
N LYS A 87 -6.60 5.07 -8.22
CA LYS A 87 -7.85 4.35 -8.03
C LYS A 87 -7.77 3.27 -6.94
N ASN A 88 -6.69 3.22 -6.17
CA ASN A 88 -6.60 2.31 -5.03
C ASN A 88 -7.56 2.75 -3.91
N GLU A 89 -8.73 2.14 -3.87
CA GLU A 89 -9.80 2.46 -2.92
C GLU A 89 -9.34 2.25 -1.47
N GLU A 90 -8.58 1.17 -1.20
CA GLU A 90 -8.12 0.85 0.15
C GLU A 90 -7.11 1.88 0.67
N ALA A 91 -6.20 2.36 -0.17
CA ALA A 91 -5.25 3.39 0.22
C ALA A 91 -5.95 4.71 0.52
N ILE A 92 -6.91 5.11 -0.33
CA ILE A 92 -7.68 6.35 -0.10
C ILE A 92 -8.52 6.21 1.17
N TYR A 93 -9.20 5.09 1.38
CA TYR A 93 -9.98 4.83 2.59
C TYR A 93 -9.13 4.94 3.86
N ASN A 94 -7.95 4.30 3.88
CA ASN A 94 -7.04 4.38 5.02
C ASN A 94 -6.52 5.80 5.25
N LEU A 95 -6.25 6.56 4.18
CA LEU A 95 -5.84 7.95 4.31
C LEU A 95 -6.97 8.85 4.84
N VAL A 96 -8.22 8.61 4.44
CA VAL A 96 -9.39 9.30 5.03
C VAL A 96 -9.44 9.08 6.54
N LYS A 97 -9.31 7.82 6.98
CA LYS A 97 -9.31 7.47 8.40
C LYS A 97 -8.16 8.11 9.17
N LEU A 98 -6.96 8.09 8.60
CA LEU A 98 -5.78 8.73 9.19
C LEU A 98 -6.01 10.24 9.39
N LYS A 99 -6.55 10.94 8.38
CA LYS A 99 -6.86 12.37 8.46
C LYS A 99 -7.97 12.66 9.46
N LEU A 100 -9.00 11.82 9.51
CA LEU A 100 -10.08 11.92 10.47
C LEU A 100 -9.58 11.76 11.91
N ASN A 101 -8.75 10.75 12.17
CA ASN A 101 -8.11 10.51 13.47
C ASN A 101 -7.10 11.61 13.86
N SER A 102 -6.71 12.44 12.92
CA SER A 102 -5.85 13.61 13.15
C SER A 102 -6.63 14.93 13.19
N SER A 103 -7.97 14.84 13.24
CA SER A 103 -8.90 15.99 13.24
C SER A 103 -8.79 16.90 12.00
N ASP A 104 -8.18 16.40 10.91
CA ASP A 104 -8.16 17.08 9.62
C ASP A 104 -9.43 16.77 8.83
N TYR A 105 -10.56 17.29 9.31
CA TYR A 105 -11.88 17.00 8.73
C TYR A 105 -12.02 17.53 7.30
N LYS A 106 -11.34 18.63 6.98
CA LYS A 106 -11.36 19.18 5.62
C LYS A 106 -10.73 18.19 4.64
N LYS A 107 -9.54 17.71 4.95
CA LYS A 107 -8.83 16.74 4.08
C LYS A 107 -9.55 15.40 4.03
N SER A 108 -10.08 14.93 5.16
CA SER A 108 -10.90 13.72 5.21
C SER A 108 -12.10 13.81 4.26
N LYS A 109 -12.81 14.92 4.25
CA LYS A 109 -13.98 15.16 3.38
C LYS A 109 -13.59 15.17 1.89
N GLU A 110 -12.48 15.83 1.53
CA GLU A 110 -11.98 15.85 0.16
C GLU A 110 -11.63 14.43 -0.34
N LEU A 111 -10.86 13.69 0.46
CA LEU A 111 -10.45 12.32 0.13
C LEU A 111 -11.64 11.37 0.04
N ASN A 112 -12.61 11.49 0.97
CA ASN A 112 -13.81 10.64 0.93
C ASN A 112 -14.68 10.93 -0.29
N LYS A 113 -14.75 12.20 -0.75
CA LYS A 113 -15.41 12.52 -2.01
C LYS A 113 -14.72 11.84 -3.20
N THR A 114 -13.39 11.81 -3.20
CA THR A 114 -12.63 11.09 -4.22
C THR A 114 -12.93 9.58 -4.14
N LEU A 115 -12.89 8.97 -2.95
CA LEU A 115 -13.23 7.56 -2.75
C LEU A 115 -14.62 7.26 -3.30
N LYS A 116 -15.62 8.07 -2.96
CA LYS A 116 -17.00 7.88 -3.43
C LYS A 116 -17.14 7.95 -4.94
N SER A 117 -16.33 8.78 -5.60
CA SER A 117 -16.39 8.92 -7.06
C SER A 117 -15.78 7.74 -7.85
N ILE A 118 -14.92 6.95 -7.21
CA ILE A 118 -14.21 5.83 -7.86
C ILE A 118 -14.59 4.47 -7.31
N CYS A 119 -15.28 4.41 -6.17
CA CYS A 119 -15.47 3.17 -5.42
C CYS A 119 -16.27 2.13 -6.20
N SER A 120 -15.85 0.87 -6.03
CA SER A 120 -16.57 -0.33 -6.40
C SER A 120 -16.75 -1.26 -5.19
N ASN A 121 -15.73 -1.35 -4.34
CA ASN A 121 -15.72 -2.22 -3.16
C ASN A 121 -15.89 -1.45 -1.84
N PHE A 122 -15.49 -0.18 -1.80
CA PHE A 122 -15.51 0.66 -0.59
C PHE A 122 -16.64 1.69 -0.56
N CYS A 123 -17.71 1.51 -1.34
CA CYS A 123 -18.80 2.47 -1.42
C CYS A 123 -19.58 2.60 -0.10
N SER A 124 -19.86 1.48 0.58
CA SER A 124 -20.53 1.48 1.90
C SER A 124 -19.67 2.17 2.95
N GLN A 125 -18.37 1.84 3.00
CA GLN A 125 -17.42 2.46 3.92
C GLN A 125 -17.27 3.97 3.66
N SER A 126 -17.34 4.40 2.41
CA SER A 126 -17.34 5.82 2.05
C SER A 126 -18.58 6.55 2.57
N ASP A 127 -19.77 5.92 2.55
CA ASP A 127 -20.99 6.51 3.09
C ASP A 127 -20.96 6.57 4.63
N GLU A 128 -20.42 5.55 5.28
CA GLU A 128 -20.18 5.56 6.74
C GLU A 128 -19.23 6.67 7.14
N LEU A 129 -18.08 6.80 6.45
CA LEU A 129 -17.10 7.86 6.70
C LEU A 129 -17.68 9.24 6.49
N LYS A 130 -18.54 9.45 5.48
CA LYS A 130 -19.22 10.72 5.28
C LYS A 130 -20.01 11.14 6.52
N THR A 131 -20.79 10.21 7.05
CA THR A 131 -21.60 10.44 8.25
C THR A 131 -20.73 10.76 9.48
N GLU A 132 -19.64 10.01 9.65
CA GLU A 132 -18.70 10.22 10.75
C GLU A 132 -18.00 11.59 10.66
N ILE A 133 -17.51 11.95 9.47
CA ILE A 133 -16.88 13.26 9.23
C ILE A 133 -17.86 14.41 9.52
N GLU A 134 -19.12 14.29 9.08
CA GLU A 134 -20.15 15.32 9.32
C GLU A 134 -20.47 15.48 10.80
N ASN A 135 -20.50 14.40 11.56
CA ASN A 135 -20.77 14.42 13.00
C ASN A 135 -19.60 15.03 13.80
N LEU A 136 -18.36 14.70 13.44
CA LEU A 136 -17.18 15.20 14.14
C LEU A 136 -16.83 16.64 13.78
N SER A 137 -17.12 17.09 12.57
CA SER A 137 -16.82 18.44 12.11
C SER A 137 -17.77 19.52 12.67
N LYS A 138 -18.87 19.11 13.36
CA LYS A 138 -19.83 20.03 14.00
C LYS A 138 -19.51 20.32 15.48
N LYS A 139 -18.55 19.60 16.03
CA LYS A 139 -18.09 19.81 17.42
C LYS A 139 -16.95 20.82 17.49
#